data_757ed46d5a8807e50fee004e0da8839e
#
_entry.id   757ed46d5a8807e50fee004e0da8839e
#
_cell.length_a   1.000
_cell.length_b   1.000
_cell.length_c   1.000
_cell.angle_alpha   90.00
_cell.angle_beta   90.00
_cell.angle_gamma   90.00
#
_symmetry.space_group_name_H-M   'P 1'
#
loop_
_entity.id
_entity.type
_entity.pdbx_description
1 polymer ?
#
loop_
_entity_poly.entity_id
_entity_poly.type
_entity_poly.pdbx_seq_one_letter_code
_entity_poly.pdbx_strand_id
1 'polypeptide(L)'
;MPYCYLFLKGDYIIMKKIIAMLLALAMMACVFAGCSASQGEEDTTDYSAMTIEELKPLLQTITEGKLTVATSPDFAPYEFYALAEDGTPTLAGFDVALAGYVADYLGLELEIVPMDFDGTITELGNKKCDLSMAGYSPDPDREIVMDFSNIYYTGGQSFVTVKGNEDKFPTLADANKAEYQIGAQIASIQYELAMENTPDADIVTLTKVTDIIAELLTGKLDGAFIETAVAETYAIVYPDLAVVHEVPYDQEGSVVGVSKDNGPLLAAVNLAIASALEDGSMDRFVAEANDLATGNIYEGLLEE
;
A
#
# COMPACT_ATOMS: atom_id res chain seq x y z
N MET A 1 9.44 -1.04 -91.00
CA MET A 1 8.39 -1.07 -89.96
C MET A 1 8.95 -0.93 -88.57
N PRO A 2 9.19 0.26 -88.02
CA PRO A 2 9.63 0.38 -86.62
C PRO A 2 8.68 1.19 -85.73
N TYR A 3 7.47 1.55 -86.14
CA TYR A 3 6.60 2.42 -85.33
C TYR A 3 5.58 1.71 -84.43
N CYS A 4 5.42 0.41 -84.55
CA CYS A 4 4.44 -0.33 -83.73
C CYS A 4 4.95 -0.76 -82.34
N TYR A 5 6.28 -0.76 -82.11
CA TYR A 5 6.88 -1.20 -80.82
C TYR A 5 6.99 -0.10 -79.78
N LEU A 6 6.93 1.17 -80.19
CA LEU A 6 7.06 2.29 -79.23
C LEU A 6 5.72 2.60 -78.51
N PHE A 7 4.55 2.32 -79.10
CA PHE A 7 3.26 2.59 -78.50
C PHE A 7 2.96 1.60 -77.38
N LEU A 8 3.29 0.36 -77.51
CA LEU A 8 3.05 -0.69 -76.51
C LEU A 8 3.90 -0.53 -75.25
N LYS A 9 5.06 0.12 -75.33
CA LYS A 9 5.95 0.35 -74.19
C LYS A 9 5.49 1.52 -73.31
N GLY A 10 4.88 2.56 -73.90
CA GLY A 10 4.34 3.72 -73.18
C GLY A 10 3.18 3.35 -72.30
N ASP A 11 2.21 2.59 -72.86
CA ASP A 11 1.00 2.20 -72.12
C ASP A 11 1.29 1.22 -70.97
N TYR A 12 2.28 0.34 -71.15
CA TYR A 12 2.74 -0.59 -70.12
C TYR A 12 3.39 0.12 -68.92
N ILE A 13 4.19 1.17 -69.18
CA ILE A 13 4.82 1.97 -68.13
C ILE A 13 3.78 2.80 -67.36
N ILE A 14 2.80 3.38 -68.08
CA ILE A 14 1.72 4.14 -67.49
C ILE A 14 0.82 3.23 -66.61
N MET A 15 0.47 2.04 -67.09
CA MET A 15 -0.31 1.06 -66.36
C MET A 15 0.38 0.57 -65.08
N LYS A 16 1.73 0.34 -65.12
CA LYS A 16 2.51 -0.01 -63.92
C LYS A 16 2.53 1.13 -62.89
N LYS A 17 2.62 2.39 -63.32
CA LYS A 17 2.59 3.55 -62.45
C LYS A 17 1.19 3.71 -61.79
N ILE A 18 0.13 3.48 -62.52
CA ILE A 18 -1.24 3.53 -62.02
C ILE A 18 -1.48 2.40 -61.00
N ILE A 19 -1.05 1.18 -61.30
CA ILE A 19 -1.15 0.03 -60.38
C ILE A 19 -0.32 0.27 -59.09
N ALA A 20 0.92 0.81 -59.22
CA ALA A 20 1.76 1.15 -58.07
C ALA A 20 1.14 2.28 -57.19
N MET A 21 0.46 3.26 -57.85
CA MET A 21 -0.22 4.35 -57.13
C MET A 21 -1.48 3.86 -56.44
N LEU A 22 -2.25 2.93 -57.05
CA LEU A 22 -3.43 2.31 -56.44
C LEU A 22 -3.04 1.40 -55.26
N LEU A 23 -1.91 0.66 -55.35
CA LEU A 23 -1.38 -0.16 -54.27
C LEU A 23 -0.86 0.72 -53.11
N ALA A 24 -0.24 1.86 -53.41
CA ALA A 24 0.19 2.83 -52.37
C ALA A 24 -1.01 3.49 -51.66
N LEU A 25 -2.09 3.81 -52.40
CA LEU A 25 -3.31 4.33 -51.80
C LEU A 25 -4.04 3.27 -50.95
N ALA A 26 -4.04 2.01 -51.38
CA ALA A 26 -4.62 0.91 -50.60
C ALA A 26 -3.83 0.62 -49.31
N MET A 27 -2.50 0.72 -49.35
CA MET A 27 -1.67 0.62 -48.12
C MET A 27 -1.87 1.82 -47.16
N MET A 28 -2.09 3.04 -47.69
CA MET A 28 -2.36 4.19 -46.86
C MET A 28 -3.76 4.12 -46.23
N ALA A 29 -4.77 3.51 -46.88
CA ALA A 29 -6.08 3.29 -46.32
C ALA A 29 -6.06 2.22 -45.19
N CYS A 30 -5.18 1.21 -45.27
CA CYS A 30 -5.04 0.20 -44.22
C CYS A 30 -4.35 0.76 -42.95
N VAL A 31 -3.52 1.82 -43.06
CA VAL A 31 -2.88 2.46 -41.90
C VAL A 31 -3.88 3.31 -41.10
N PHE A 32 -4.94 3.84 -41.74
CA PHE A 32 -6.02 4.57 -41.06
C PHE A 32 -7.12 3.69 -40.48
N ALA A 33 -7.20 2.41 -40.86
CA ALA A 33 -8.18 1.48 -40.33
C ALA A 33 -7.62 0.62 -39.16
N GLY A 34 -6.35 0.75 -38.81
CA GLY A 34 -5.64 -0.09 -37.84
C GLY A 34 -5.33 0.52 -36.47
N CYS A 35 -5.73 1.77 -36.20
CA CYS A 35 -5.57 2.40 -34.89
C CYS A 35 -6.90 2.95 -34.38
N SER A 36 -7.90 2.08 -34.22
CA SER A 36 -8.82 2.20 -33.11
C SER A 36 -8.15 1.48 -31.94
N ALA A 37 -7.11 2.07 -31.37
CA ALA A 37 -6.82 1.88 -29.97
C ALA A 37 -8.15 2.24 -29.28
N SER A 38 -8.77 1.28 -28.62
CA SER A 38 -9.79 1.57 -27.64
C SER A 38 -9.08 2.47 -26.63
N GLN A 39 -9.25 3.80 -26.77
CA GLN A 39 -9.20 4.65 -25.61
C GLN A 39 -10.26 4.03 -24.69
N GLY A 40 -9.81 3.41 -23.60
CA GLY A 40 -10.71 3.06 -22.52
C GLY A 40 -11.46 4.37 -22.23
N GLU A 41 -12.76 4.36 -22.39
CA GLU A 41 -13.61 5.44 -21.87
C GLU A 41 -13.22 5.49 -20.38
N GLU A 42 -12.68 6.61 -19.92
CA GLU A 42 -12.51 6.86 -18.49
C GLU A 42 -13.89 6.64 -17.87
N ASP A 43 -13.98 5.66 -16.98
CA ASP A 43 -15.21 5.43 -16.24
C ASP A 43 -15.49 6.67 -15.36
N THR A 44 -16.40 7.51 -15.79
CA THR A 44 -16.80 8.72 -15.08
C THR A 44 -17.96 8.48 -14.11
N THR A 45 -18.28 7.23 -13.82
CA THR A 45 -19.37 6.86 -12.92
C THR A 45 -19.01 7.26 -11.49
N ASP A 46 -19.90 8.03 -10.85
CA ASP A 46 -19.77 8.35 -9.43
C ASP A 46 -20.33 7.18 -8.59
N TYR A 47 -19.44 6.29 -8.17
CA TYR A 47 -19.78 5.14 -7.34
C TYR A 47 -20.04 5.53 -5.87
N SER A 48 -19.61 6.71 -5.42
CA SER A 48 -19.72 7.13 -4.01
C SER A 48 -21.17 7.35 -3.55
N ALA A 49 -22.09 7.56 -4.47
CA ALA A 49 -23.51 7.76 -4.19
C ALA A 49 -24.33 6.44 -4.22
N MET A 50 -23.70 5.31 -4.56
CA MET A 50 -24.38 4.01 -4.66
C MET A 50 -24.52 3.31 -3.31
N THR A 51 -25.60 2.55 -3.17
CA THR A 51 -25.78 1.64 -2.04
C THR A 51 -24.95 0.37 -2.20
N ILE A 52 -24.75 -0.38 -1.12
CA ILE A 52 -23.99 -1.63 -1.19
C ILE A 52 -24.69 -2.68 -2.09
N GLU A 53 -26.01 -2.70 -2.15
CA GLU A 53 -26.79 -3.59 -3.01
C GLU A 53 -26.57 -3.29 -4.50
N GLU A 54 -26.32 -2.01 -4.85
CA GLU A 54 -26.01 -1.59 -6.21
C GLU A 54 -24.55 -1.85 -6.55
N LEU A 55 -23.62 -1.77 -5.59
CA LEU A 55 -22.20 -2.01 -5.79
C LEU A 55 -21.83 -3.49 -5.88
N LYS A 56 -22.45 -4.37 -5.08
CA LYS A 56 -22.13 -5.81 -5.05
C LYS A 56 -22.07 -6.49 -6.41
N PRO A 57 -23.03 -6.28 -7.34
CA PRO A 57 -22.96 -6.88 -8.68
C PRO A 57 -21.87 -6.29 -9.59
N LEU A 58 -21.26 -5.15 -9.20
CA LEU A 58 -20.20 -4.46 -9.95
C LEU A 58 -18.80 -4.80 -9.43
N LEU A 59 -18.70 -5.46 -8.27
CA LEU A 59 -17.40 -5.80 -7.67
C LEU A 59 -16.61 -6.71 -8.60
N GLN A 60 -15.37 -6.32 -8.81
CA GLN A 60 -14.37 -7.11 -9.53
C GLN A 60 -13.22 -7.39 -8.59
N THR A 61 -13.08 -8.65 -8.20
CA THR A 61 -11.97 -9.14 -7.38
C THR A 61 -11.06 -10.03 -8.22
N ILE A 62 -9.79 -10.13 -7.83
CA ILE A 62 -8.78 -10.95 -8.53
C ILE A 62 -9.21 -12.40 -8.60
N THR A 63 -9.79 -12.90 -7.52
CA THR A 63 -10.39 -14.24 -7.46
C THR A 63 -11.89 -14.08 -7.19
N GLU A 64 -12.72 -14.59 -8.11
CA GLU A 64 -14.18 -14.49 -7.97
C GLU A 64 -14.66 -15.03 -6.62
N GLY A 65 -15.46 -14.22 -5.92
CA GLY A 65 -16.02 -14.56 -4.61
C GLY A 65 -15.07 -14.39 -3.43
N LYS A 66 -13.81 -13.96 -3.66
CA LYS A 66 -12.83 -13.71 -2.60
C LYS A 66 -12.40 -12.26 -2.57
N LEU A 67 -12.03 -11.80 -1.38
CA LEU A 67 -11.32 -10.55 -1.13
C LEU A 67 -9.90 -10.88 -0.71
N THR A 68 -8.93 -10.64 -1.60
CA THR A 68 -7.51 -10.90 -1.34
C THR A 68 -6.86 -9.64 -0.77
N VAL A 69 -6.34 -9.73 0.46
CA VAL A 69 -5.78 -8.61 1.21
C VAL A 69 -4.31 -8.88 1.51
N ALA A 70 -3.41 -8.02 1.04
CA ALA A 70 -2.00 -8.02 1.42
C ALA A 70 -1.81 -7.28 2.75
N THR A 71 -0.92 -7.79 3.63
CA THR A 71 -0.63 -7.21 4.94
C THR A 71 0.81 -7.48 5.37
N SER A 72 1.37 -6.67 6.28
CA SER A 72 2.76 -6.78 6.77
C SER A 72 2.75 -7.01 8.29
N PRO A 73 2.72 -8.28 8.77
CA PRO A 73 2.38 -8.60 10.16
C PRO A 73 3.56 -8.45 11.14
N ASP A 74 4.18 -7.28 11.15
CA ASP A 74 5.23 -6.82 12.06
C ASP A 74 4.90 -5.47 12.72
N PHE A 75 3.62 -5.05 12.64
CA PHE A 75 3.16 -3.70 12.96
C PHE A 75 2.03 -3.69 14.01
N ALA A 76 2.28 -4.32 15.17
CA ALA A 76 1.31 -4.37 16.27
C ALA A 76 0.99 -2.96 16.81
N PRO A 77 -0.29 -2.57 17.02
CA PRO A 77 -1.49 -3.43 17.06
C PRO A 77 -2.29 -3.50 15.73
N TYR A 78 -1.80 -2.94 14.63
CA TYR A 78 -2.46 -2.95 13.33
C TYR A 78 -2.56 -4.37 12.76
N GLU A 79 -1.41 -5.01 12.48
CA GLU A 79 -1.30 -6.38 12.02
C GLU A 79 -0.04 -7.05 12.60
N PHE A 80 -0.20 -8.21 13.18
CA PHE A 80 0.88 -8.94 13.83
C PHE A 80 0.51 -10.41 14.04
N TYR A 81 1.47 -11.22 14.44
CA TYR A 81 1.21 -12.58 14.90
C TYR A 81 1.07 -12.60 16.42
N ALA A 82 -0.14 -12.88 16.90
CA ALA A 82 -0.39 -13.20 18.30
C ALA A 82 -0.21 -14.71 18.56
N LEU A 83 0.13 -15.08 19.79
CA LEU A 83 0.14 -16.50 20.18
C LEU A 83 -1.27 -16.94 20.60
N ALA A 84 -1.80 -17.97 19.97
CA ALA A 84 -2.98 -18.68 20.45
C ALA A 84 -2.70 -19.41 21.77
N GLU A 85 -3.73 -19.90 22.47
CA GLU A 85 -3.59 -20.64 23.73
C GLU A 85 -2.69 -21.88 23.62
N ASP A 86 -2.59 -22.48 22.45
CA ASP A 86 -1.73 -23.64 22.16
C ASP A 86 -0.30 -23.28 21.73
N GLY A 87 0.03 -21.97 21.71
CA GLY A 87 1.32 -21.44 21.26
C GLY A 87 1.46 -21.30 19.74
N THR A 88 0.40 -21.52 18.96
CA THR A 88 0.43 -21.36 17.52
C THR A 88 0.36 -19.87 17.15
N PRO A 89 1.26 -19.35 16.29
CA PRO A 89 1.15 -17.98 15.77
C PRO A 89 -0.14 -17.83 14.94
N THR A 90 -0.94 -16.83 15.28
CA THR A 90 -2.19 -16.52 14.59
C THR A 90 -2.17 -15.05 14.18
N LEU A 91 -2.47 -14.78 12.92
CA LEU A 91 -2.55 -13.42 12.40
C LEU A 91 -3.69 -12.67 13.12
N ALA A 92 -3.36 -11.51 13.67
CA ALA A 92 -4.24 -10.67 14.48
C ALA A 92 -3.94 -9.19 14.25
N GLY A 93 -4.75 -8.33 14.86
CA GLY A 93 -4.63 -6.88 14.77
C GLY A 93 -5.90 -6.24 14.25
N PHE A 94 -6.02 -4.92 14.42
CA PHE A 94 -7.25 -4.24 14.03
C PHE A 94 -7.40 -4.09 12.51
N ASP A 95 -6.30 -4.06 11.72
CA ASP A 95 -6.35 -4.11 10.26
C ASP A 95 -6.86 -5.47 9.79
N VAL A 96 -6.43 -6.56 10.44
CA VAL A 96 -6.90 -7.91 10.16
C VAL A 96 -8.39 -8.05 10.49
N ALA A 97 -8.82 -7.49 11.62
CA ALA A 97 -10.23 -7.49 12.03
C ALA A 97 -11.11 -6.65 11.09
N LEU A 98 -10.61 -5.47 10.67
CA LEU A 98 -11.30 -4.63 9.68
C LEU A 98 -11.36 -5.31 8.31
N ALA A 99 -10.30 -6.02 7.87
CA ALA A 99 -10.33 -6.81 6.63
C ALA A 99 -11.43 -7.87 6.66
N GLY A 100 -11.60 -8.56 7.81
CA GLY A 100 -12.68 -9.51 8.04
C GLY A 100 -14.06 -8.84 7.96
N TYR A 101 -14.22 -7.71 8.62
CA TYR A 101 -15.46 -6.94 8.57
C TYR A 101 -15.81 -6.48 7.15
N VAL A 102 -14.82 -5.98 6.39
CA VAL A 102 -15.02 -5.57 4.99
C VAL A 102 -15.44 -6.76 4.14
N ALA A 103 -14.76 -7.90 4.25
CA ALA A 103 -15.10 -9.10 3.48
C ALA A 103 -16.55 -9.57 3.78
N ASP A 104 -16.94 -9.64 5.04
CA ASP A 104 -18.29 -10.00 5.46
C ASP A 104 -19.35 -9.00 4.94
N TYR A 105 -19.06 -7.69 5.03
CA TYR A 105 -19.95 -6.64 4.53
C TYR A 105 -20.17 -6.75 3.02
N LEU A 106 -19.13 -7.09 2.28
CA LEU A 106 -19.19 -7.30 0.83
C LEU A 106 -19.80 -8.66 0.46
N GLY A 107 -19.83 -9.63 1.38
CA GLY A 107 -20.27 -11.01 1.13
C GLY A 107 -19.22 -11.83 0.39
N LEU A 108 -17.92 -11.56 0.62
CA LEU A 108 -16.78 -12.23 0.03
C LEU A 108 -16.04 -13.09 1.06
N GLU A 109 -15.38 -14.15 0.60
CA GLU A 109 -14.45 -14.93 1.42
C GLU A 109 -13.14 -14.16 1.58
N LEU A 110 -12.68 -13.94 2.83
CA LEU A 110 -11.40 -13.27 3.09
C LEU A 110 -10.22 -14.22 2.80
N GLU A 111 -9.24 -13.73 2.03
CA GLU A 111 -7.94 -14.35 1.86
C GLU A 111 -6.84 -13.33 2.19
N ILE A 112 -6.11 -13.54 3.31
CA ILE A 112 -5.01 -12.65 3.70
C ILE A 112 -3.68 -13.23 3.24
N VAL A 113 -2.85 -12.38 2.63
CA VAL A 113 -1.52 -12.74 2.11
C VAL A 113 -0.47 -11.90 2.87
N PRO A 114 0.21 -12.49 3.88
CA PRO A 114 1.26 -11.80 4.60
C PRO A 114 2.54 -11.69 3.77
N MET A 115 3.20 -10.52 3.86
CA MET A 115 4.47 -10.22 3.19
C MET A 115 5.16 -9.03 3.86
N ASP A 116 6.35 -8.63 3.40
CA ASP A 116 7.01 -7.41 3.86
C ASP A 116 6.25 -6.16 3.36
N PHE A 117 6.39 -5.03 4.05
CA PHE A 117 5.62 -3.80 3.80
C PHE A 117 5.74 -3.28 2.36
N ASP A 118 6.95 -3.19 1.82
CA ASP A 118 7.21 -2.77 0.43
C ASP A 118 6.64 -3.74 -0.60
N GLY A 119 6.57 -5.03 -0.22
CA GLY A 119 5.90 -6.07 -0.99
C GLY A 119 4.40 -5.82 -1.12
N THR A 120 3.73 -5.35 -0.07
CA THR A 120 2.28 -5.07 -0.09
C THR A 120 1.92 -4.00 -1.11
N ILE A 121 2.74 -2.93 -1.20
CA ILE A 121 2.60 -1.85 -2.20
C ILE A 121 2.81 -2.41 -3.62
N THR A 122 3.86 -3.20 -3.79
CA THR A 122 4.23 -3.80 -5.08
C THR A 122 3.16 -4.76 -5.60
N GLU A 123 2.65 -5.65 -4.75
CA GLU A 123 1.66 -6.65 -5.15
C GLU A 123 0.30 -6.00 -5.46
N LEU A 124 -0.10 -4.96 -4.71
CA LEU A 124 -1.31 -4.19 -5.01
C LEU A 124 -1.17 -3.45 -6.35
N GLY A 125 -0.05 -2.76 -6.58
CA GLY A 125 0.22 -2.06 -7.85
C GLY A 125 0.27 -3.01 -9.06
N ASN A 126 0.69 -4.26 -8.85
CA ASN A 126 0.67 -5.31 -9.87
C ASN A 126 -0.69 -6.01 -10.01
N LYS A 127 -1.73 -5.56 -9.29
CA LYS A 127 -3.07 -6.13 -9.28
C LYS A 127 -3.08 -7.63 -8.91
N LYS A 128 -2.29 -8.02 -7.90
CA LYS A 128 -2.21 -9.38 -7.36
C LYS A 128 -2.93 -9.54 -6.02
N CYS A 129 -3.39 -8.45 -5.44
CA CYS A 129 -4.34 -8.40 -4.34
C CYS A 129 -5.38 -7.32 -4.62
N ASP A 130 -6.55 -7.44 -4.01
CA ASP A 130 -7.65 -6.50 -4.16
C ASP A 130 -7.45 -5.28 -3.28
N LEU A 131 -7.00 -5.53 -2.05
CA LEU A 131 -6.71 -4.54 -1.03
C LEU A 131 -5.30 -4.75 -0.46
N SER A 132 -4.77 -3.70 0.14
CA SER A 132 -3.62 -3.76 1.02
C SER A 132 -3.92 -2.99 2.30
N MET A 133 -3.68 -3.65 3.45
CA MET A 133 -3.93 -3.13 4.79
C MET A 133 -2.69 -3.38 5.63
N ALA A 134 -1.96 -2.31 5.92
CA ALA A 134 -0.68 -2.33 6.62
C ALA A 134 -0.39 -0.95 7.24
N GLY A 135 -1.37 -0.37 7.94
CA GLY A 135 -1.23 0.92 8.60
C GLY A 135 -0.90 2.08 7.66
N TYR A 136 -1.36 2.07 6.42
CA TYR A 136 -0.99 3.10 5.44
C TYR A 136 -1.50 4.48 5.83
N SER A 137 -0.62 5.48 5.77
CA SER A 137 -1.03 6.88 5.62
C SER A 137 -1.24 7.21 4.13
N PRO A 138 -2.17 8.12 3.80
CA PRO A 138 -2.29 8.64 2.44
C PRO A 138 -0.96 9.24 1.98
N ASP A 139 -0.55 8.93 0.75
CA ASP A 139 0.70 9.38 0.18
C ASP A 139 0.53 9.61 -1.33
N PRO A 140 0.85 10.83 -1.85
CA PRO A 140 0.68 11.15 -3.27
C PRO A 140 1.50 10.24 -4.21
N ASP A 141 2.68 9.76 -3.77
CA ASP A 141 3.50 8.88 -4.60
C ASP A 141 2.90 7.47 -4.70
N ARG A 142 2.22 7.01 -3.64
CA ARG A 142 1.47 5.74 -3.65
C ARG A 142 0.17 5.83 -4.44
N GLU A 143 -0.45 7.02 -4.55
CA GLU A 143 -1.65 7.22 -5.38
C GLU A 143 -1.42 6.90 -6.87
N ILE A 144 -0.17 6.84 -7.31
CA ILE A 144 0.17 6.40 -8.68
C ILE A 144 -0.24 4.95 -8.92
N VAL A 145 -0.15 4.09 -7.90
CA VAL A 145 -0.33 2.63 -8.03
C VAL A 145 -1.56 2.09 -7.30
N MET A 146 -2.17 2.88 -6.40
CA MET A 146 -3.36 2.50 -5.64
C MET A 146 -4.31 3.68 -5.46
N ASP A 147 -5.56 3.39 -5.12
CA ASP A 147 -6.51 4.37 -4.61
C ASP A 147 -6.63 4.20 -3.09
N PHE A 148 -6.91 5.27 -2.35
CA PHE A 148 -7.05 5.22 -0.91
C PHE A 148 -8.50 5.30 -0.47
N SER A 149 -8.86 4.51 0.53
CA SER A 149 -10.14 4.61 1.21
C SER A 149 -10.25 5.88 2.06
N ASN A 150 -11.42 6.08 2.66
CA ASN A 150 -11.58 6.99 3.79
C ASN A 150 -10.72 6.53 4.98
N ILE A 151 -10.33 7.48 5.84
CA ILE A 151 -9.58 7.20 7.07
C ILE A 151 -10.44 6.32 7.99
N TYR A 152 -9.86 5.22 8.50
CA TYR A 152 -10.51 4.33 9.46
C TYR A 152 -9.93 4.47 10.87
N TYR A 153 -8.69 4.98 11.02
CA TYR A 153 -8.02 5.19 12.30
C TYR A 153 -7.15 6.45 12.23
N THR A 154 -7.03 7.19 13.33
CA THR A 154 -6.14 8.34 13.43
C THR A 154 -5.02 7.99 14.40
N GLY A 155 -3.83 7.83 13.87
CA GLY A 155 -2.59 7.58 14.59
C GLY A 155 -1.66 8.79 14.58
N GLY A 156 -0.44 8.58 15.03
CA GLY A 156 0.62 9.58 15.06
C GLY A 156 1.95 9.01 14.59
N GLN A 157 2.99 9.84 14.62
CA GLN A 157 4.36 9.39 14.35
C GLN A 157 5.24 9.78 15.52
N SER A 158 6.19 8.92 15.87
CA SER A 158 7.03 9.11 17.04
C SER A 158 8.51 8.84 16.74
N PHE A 159 9.37 9.57 17.43
CA PHE A 159 10.79 9.25 17.53
C PHE A 159 11.04 8.42 18.79
N VAL A 160 11.68 7.28 18.63
CA VAL A 160 11.91 6.25 19.64
C VAL A 160 13.39 6.04 19.84
N THR A 161 13.82 5.79 21.07
CA THR A 161 15.18 5.37 21.44
C THR A 161 15.13 4.34 22.56
N VAL A 162 16.26 4.01 23.18
CA VAL A 162 16.31 3.18 24.37
C VAL A 162 16.44 4.00 25.64
N LYS A 163 15.92 3.51 26.75
CA LYS A 163 16.05 4.17 28.08
C LYS A 163 17.50 4.40 28.43
N GLY A 164 17.78 5.60 28.93
CA GLY A 164 19.12 6.08 29.22
C GLY A 164 19.79 6.84 28.07
N ASN A 165 19.16 6.86 26.88
CA ASN A 165 19.58 7.67 25.76
C ASN A 165 18.70 8.91 25.52
N GLU A 166 17.59 9.07 26.26
CA GLU A 166 16.63 10.19 26.10
C GLU A 166 17.33 11.55 26.20
N ASP A 167 18.33 11.68 27.10
CA ASP A 167 19.11 12.91 27.27
C ASP A 167 20.00 13.25 26.06
N LYS A 168 20.22 12.30 25.12
CA LYS A 168 20.91 12.57 23.84
C LYS A 168 20.00 13.34 22.88
N PHE A 169 18.69 13.20 23.05
CA PHE A 169 17.65 13.72 22.15
C PHE A 169 16.66 14.62 22.91
N PRO A 170 17.12 15.74 23.54
CA PRO A 170 16.22 16.67 24.25
C PRO A 170 15.20 17.33 23.29
N THR A 171 15.51 17.41 22.01
CA THR A 171 14.60 17.77 20.91
C THR A 171 14.82 16.83 19.74
N LEU A 172 13.85 16.72 18.83
CA LEU A 172 13.98 15.93 17.61
C LEU A 172 15.19 16.37 16.76
N ALA A 173 15.48 17.68 16.72
CA ALA A 173 16.62 18.22 16.00
C ALA A 173 17.99 17.73 16.53
N ASP A 174 18.06 17.28 17.79
CA ASP A 174 19.29 16.71 18.34
C ASP A 174 19.64 15.33 17.76
N ALA A 175 18.69 14.66 17.12
CA ALA A 175 18.91 13.41 16.38
C ALA A 175 19.58 13.64 15.02
N ASN A 176 19.59 14.89 14.50
CA ASN A 176 20.18 15.21 13.21
C ASN A 176 21.70 15.42 13.31
N LYS A 177 22.46 14.34 13.50
CA LYS A 177 23.93 14.36 13.55
C LYS A 177 24.49 13.15 12.82
N ALA A 178 25.56 13.37 12.04
CA ALA A 178 26.22 12.34 11.23
C ALA A 178 26.79 11.15 12.03
N GLU A 179 26.86 11.25 13.35
CA GLU A 179 27.31 10.18 14.24
C GLU A 179 26.21 9.23 14.67
N TYR A 180 24.93 9.58 14.44
CA TYR A 180 23.79 8.76 14.83
C TYR A 180 23.27 7.90 13.68
N GLN A 181 22.90 6.67 14.04
CA GLN A 181 22.19 5.73 13.14
C GLN A 181 20.70 5.76 13.49
N ILE A 182 19.89 6.22 12.53
CA ILE A 182 18.45 6.41 12.72
C ILE A 182 17.71 5.40 11.85
N GLY A 183 16.92 4.54 12.50
CA GLY A 183 16.14 3.47 11.84
C GLY A 183 14.82 3.97 11.28
N ALA A 184 14.43 3.40 10.13
CA ALA A 184 13.08 3.52 9.58
C ALA A 184 12.75 2.31 8.70
N GLN A 185 11.47 1.96 8.59
CA GLN A 185 11.05 0.90 7.68
C GLN A 185 11.17 1.37 6.22
N ILE A 186 11.66 0.51 5.34
CA ILE A 186 11.80 0.82 3.91
C ILE A 186 10.43 1.11 3.27
N ALA A 187 10.38 2.07 2.36
CA ALA A 187 9.18 2.51 1.64
C ALA A 187 8.03 3.05 2.52
N SER A 188 8.30 3.34 3.81
CA SER A 188 7.32 3.90 4.75
C SER A 188 7.41 5.42 4.81
N ILE A 189 6.36 6.07 5.33
CA ILE A 189 6.41 7.51 5.64
C ILE A 189 7.39 7.82 6.77
N GLN A 190 7.68 6.85 7.66
CA GLN A 190 8.69 6.98 8.69
C GLN A 190 10.08 7.17 8.09
N TYR A 191 10.37 6.53 6.96
CA TYR A 191 11.61 6.79 6.21
C TYR A 191 11.66 8.22 5.66
N GLU A 192 10.56 8.72 5.11
CA GLU A 192 10.47 10.10 4.61
C GLU A 192 10.64 11.11 5.74
N LEU A 193 9.97 10.87 6.89
CA LEU A 193 10.12 11.68 8.09
C LEU A 193 11.55 11.66 8.65
N ALA A 194 12.24 10.51 8.58
CA ALA A 194 13.64 10.41 8.97
C ALA A 194 14.52 11.27 8.05
N MET A 195 14.34 11.18 6.74
CA MET A 195 15.06 11.99 5.75
C MET A 195 14.79 13.49 5.90
N GLU A 196 13.57 13.88 6.27
CA GLU A 196 13.20 15.28 6.47
C GLU A 196 13.75 15.86 7.78
N ASN A 197 13.60 15.12 8.88
CA ASN A 197 13.93 15.63 10.21
C ASN A 197 15.39 15.39 10.61
N THR A 198 16.04 14.37 10.05
CA THR A 198 17.42 13.97 10.38
C THR A 198 18.30 13.77 9.15
N PRO A 199 18.33 14.73 8.18
CA PRO A 199 19.04 14.58 6.90
C PRO A 199 20.56 14.42 7.02
N ASP A 200 21.18 14.83 8.13
CA ASP A 200 22.61 14.69 8.36
C ASP A 200 22.97 13.38 9.08
N ALA A 201 21.98 12.63 9.62
CA ALA A 201 22.21 11.35 10.26
C ALA A 201 22.38 10.22 9.25
N ASP A 202 22.92 9.09 9.69
CA ASP A 202 22.97 7.85 8.89
C ASP A 202 21.61 7.12 8.99
N ILE A 203 20.81 7.21 7.94
CA ILE A 203 19.47 6.59 7.90
C ILE A 203 19.60 5.12 7.51
N VAL A 204 19.28 4.23 8.45
CA VAL A 204 19.32 2.77 8.28
C VAL A 204 17.90 2.27 7.99
N THR A 205 17.69 1.77 6.78
CA THR A 205 16.40 1.19 6.39
C THR A 205 16.36 -0.31 6.61
N LEU A 206 15.30 -0.79 7.25
CA LEU A 206 15.05 -2.22 7.48
C LEU A 206 13.67 -2.60 6.92
N THR A 207 13.48 -3.85 6.58
CA THR A 207 12.21 -4.32 5.99
C THR A 207 11.12 -4.51 7.04
N LYS A 208 11.51 -4.83 8.29
CA LYS A 208 10.59 -5.11 9.40
C LYS A 208 10.77 -4.12 10.54
N VAL A 209 9.66 -3.68 11.13
CA VAL A 209 9.68 -2.85 12.34
C VAL A 209 10.25 -3.62 13.53
N THR A 210 9.98 -4.92 13.61
CA THR A 210 10.57 -5.80 14.64
C THR A 210 12.10 -5.81 14.60
N ASP A 211 12.71 -5.76 13.41
CA ASP A 211 14.16 -5.66 13.27
C ASP A 211 14.68 -4.29 13.73
N ILE A 212 13.94 -3.21 13.45
CA ILE A 212 14.26 -1.87 13.95
C ILE A 212 14.27 -1.85 15.48
N ILE A 213 13.26 -2.46 16.11
CA ILE A 213 13.17 -2.60 17.57
C ILE A 213 14.37 -3.40 18.11
N ALA A 214 14.70 -4.54 17.48
CA ALA A 214 15.83 -5.37 17.89
C ALA A 214 17.18 -4.62 17.77
N GLU A 215 17.37 -3.85 16.71
CA GLU A 215 18.59 -3.05 16.52
C GLU A 215 18.68 -1.85 17.49
N LEU A 216 17.57 -1.23 17.85
CA LEU A 216 17.52 -0.25 18.94
C LEU A 216 17.93 -0.89 20.28
N LEU A 217 17.33 -2.02 20.66
CA LEU A 217 17.61 -2.71 21.93
C LEU A 217 19.05 -3.23 22.03
N THR A 218 19.67 -3.57 20.90
CA THR A 218 21.07 -4.01 20.85
C THR A 218 22.07 -2.86 20.70
N GLY A 219 21.60 -1.61 20.58
CA GLY A 219 22.42 -0.41 20.47
C GLY A 219 23.11 -0.24 19.11
N LYS A 220 22.61 -0.88 18.05
CA LYS A 220 23.07 -0.65 16.69
C LYS A 220 22.41 0.60 16.08
N LEU A 221 21.19 0.91 16.50
CA LEU A 221 20.51 2.17 16.18
C LEU A 221 20.50 3.06 17.41
N ASP A 222 20.67 4.36 17.23
CA ASP A 222 20.57 5.37 18.29
C ASP A 222 19.12 5.83 18.49
N GLY A 223 18.33 5.84 17.44
CA GLY A 223 16.90 6.18 17.43
C GLY A 223 16.20 5.64 16.20
N ALA A 224 14.88 5.75 16.15
CA ALA A 224 14.07 5.34 15.01
C ALA A 224 12.78 6.17 14.92
N PHE A 225 12.24 6.28 13.70
CA PHE A 225 10.90 6.80 13.45
C PHE A 225 9.94 5.62 13.33
N ILE A 226 8.89 5.62 14.15
CA ILE A 226 7.89 4.54 14.22
C ILE A 226 6.51 5.19 14.43
N GLU A 227 5.44 4.58 13.90
CA GLU A 227 4.06 4.99 14.18
C GLU A 227 3.81 4.93 15.71
N THR A 228 3.03 5.88 16.22
CA THR A 228 2.92 6.11 17.67
C THR A 228 2.30 4.93 18.41
N ALA A 229 1.17 4.37 17.92
CA ALA A 229 0.52 3.24 18.59
C ALA A 229 1.41 1.98 18.55
N VAL A 230 2.18 1.81 17.47
CA VAL A 230 3.17 0.74 17.34
C VAL A 230 4.33 0.94 18.33
N ALA A 231 4.89 2.16 18.40
CA ALA A 231 5.96 2.49 19.31
C ALA A 231 5.55 2.27 20.77
N GLU A 232 4.35 2.72 21.16
CA GLU A 232 3.79 2.55 22.50
C GLU A 232 3.55 1.07 22.84
N THR A 233 3.01 0.29 21.89
CA THR A 233 2.81 -1.14 22.05
C THR A 233 4.14 -1.87 22.29
N TYR A 234 5.15 -1.61 21.47
CA TYR A 234 6.46 -2.21 21.67
C TYR A 234 7.17 -1.70 22.95
N ALA A 235 6.94 -0.48 23.39
CA ALA A 235 7.49 0.02 24.67
C ALA A 235 6.84 -0.66 25.90
N ILE A 236 5.62 -1.21 25.77
CA ILE A 236 5.00 -2.05 26.81
C ILE A 236 5.67 -3.43 26.83
N VAL A 237 5.87 -4.04 25.64
CA VAL A 237 6.48 -5.37 25.50
C VAL A 237 7.97 -5.34 25.85
N TYR A 238 8.67 -4.31 25.41
CA TYR A 238 10.10 -4.08 25.67
C TYR A 238 10.31 -2.84 26.52
N PRO A 239 10.30 -2.98 27.86
CA PRO A 239 10.37 -1.83 28.79
C PRO A 239 11.65 -0.98 28.70
N ASP A 240 12.65 -1.42 27.94
CA ASP A 240 13.86 -0.64 27.67
C ASP A 240 13.70 0.32 26.49
N LEU A 241 12.60 0.30 25.75
CA LEU A 241 12.29 1.31 24.76
C LEU A 241 11.72 2.58 25.41
N ALA A 242 11.96 3.72 24.78
CA ALA A 242 11.46 5.02 25.18
C ALA A 242 10.90 5.77 23.95
N VAL A 243 9.62 6.09 23.98
CA VAL A 243 8.98 7.02 23.02
C VAL A 243 9.31 8.42 23.49
N VAL A 244 10.05 9.21 22.68
CA VAL A 244 10.68 10.47 23.15
C VAL A 244 9.99 11.69 22.60
N HIS A 245 9.68 11.70 21.30
CA HIS A 245 9.08 12.84 20.63
C HIS A 245 7.93 12.41 19.73
N GLU A 246 6.87 13.18 19.76
CA GLU A 246 5.86 13.19 18.70
C GLU A 246 6.46 13.87 17.46
N VAL A 247 6.25 13.28 16.29
CA VAL A 247 6.76 13.79 15.01
C VAL A 247 5.57 14.31 14.20
N PRO A 248 5.46 15.62 13.99
CA PRO A 248 4.40 16.18 13.16
C PRO A 248 4.50 15.69 11.72
N TYR A 249 3.37 15.41 11.09
CA TYR A 249 3.28 15.06 9.67
C TYR A 249 1.92 15.50 9.09
N ASP A 250 1.87 15.73 7.76
CA ASP A 250 0.71 16.36 7.12
C ASP A 250 -0.39 15.36 6.73
N GLN A 251 -0.07 14.06 6.64
CA GLN A 251 -0.98 13.01 6.16
C GLN A 251 -1.49 12.15 7.32
N GLU A 252 -2.25 12.78 8.20
CA GLU A 252 -2.78 12.11 9.40
C GLU A 252 -3.81 11.04 9.04
N GLY A 253 -3.69 9.88 9.73
CA GLY A 253 -4.66 8.81 9.70
C GLY A 253 -4.29 7.63 8.80
N SER A 254 -4.96 6.50 9.06
CA SER A 254 -4.75 5.24 8.38
C SER A 254 -5.87 4.95 7.38
N VAL A 255 -5.48 4.46 6.20
CA VAL A 255 -6.36 4.18 5.06
C VAL A 255 -6.08 2.79 4.49
N VAL A 256 -7.08 2.22 3.81
CA VAL A 256 -6.93 0.99 3.04
C VAL A 256 -6.44 1.34 1.64
N GLY A 257 -5.37 0.69 1.17
CA GLY A 257 -4.98 0.70 -0.24
C GLY A 257 -5.91 -0.19 -1.05
N VAL A 258 -6.51 0.36 -2.09
CA VAL A 258 -7.40 -0.35 -3.02
C VAL A 258 -6.74 -0.42 -4.39
N SER A 259 -6.86 -1.56 -5.06
CA SER A 259 -6.32 -1.74 -6.41
C SER A 259 -6.77 -0.62 -7.34
N LYS A 260 -5.82 0.02 -8.03
CA LYS A 260 -6.03 1.22 -8.84
C LYS A 260 -7.12 1.03 -9.90
N ASP A 261 -7.93 2.07 -10.10
CA ASP A 261 -9.04 2.11 -11.05
C ASP A 261 -10.18 1.11 -10.75
N ASN A 262 -10.34 0.66 -9.49
CA ASN A 262 -11.44 -0.18 -9.04
C ASN A 262 -12.47 0.64 -8.23
N GLY A 263 -13.12 1.58 -8.89
CA GLY A 263 -14.09 2.50 -8.27
C GLY A 263 -15.22 1.82 -7.50
N PRO A 264 -15.86 0.74 -8.03
CA PRO A 264 -16.87 0.00 -7.28
C PRO A 264 -16.34 -0.61 -5.97
N LEU A 265 -15.14 -1.17 -5.97
CA LEU A 265 -14.54 -1.76 -4.76
C LEU A 265 -14.17 -0.67 -3.76
N LEU A 266 -13.57 0.44 -4.21
CA LEU A 266 -13.25 1.58 -3.35
C LEU A 266 -14.51 2.14 -2.65
N ALA A 267 -15.59 2.33 -3.40
CA ALA A 267 -16.85 2.83 -2.84
C ALA A 267 -17.45 1.83 -1.83
N ALA A 268 -17.40 0.53 -2.11
CA ALA A 268 -17.90 -0.51 -1.23
C ALA A 268 -17.05 -0.63 0.06
N VAL A 269 -15.72 -0.53 -0.03
CA VAL A 269 -14.81 -0.46 1.13
C VAL A 269 -15.11 0.75 1.99
N ASN A 270 -15.33 1.93 1.38
CA ASN A 270 -15.69 3.13 2.12
C ASN A 270 -17.03 3.01 2.87
N LEU A 271 -18.03 2.33 2.30
CA LEU A 271 -19.28 2.03 2.99
C LEU A 271 -19.06 1.07 4.17
N ALA A 272 -18.22 0.05 4.01
CA ALA A 272 -17.89 -0.88 5.10
C ALA A 272 -17.15 -0.17 6.23
N ILE A 273 -16.17 0.69 5.93
CA ILE A 273 -15.45 1.52 6.91
C ILE A 273 -16.43 2.43 7.66
N ALA A 274 -17.28 3.15 6.93
CA ALA A 274 -18.29 4.02 7.54
C ALA A 274 -19.22 3.24 8.49
N SER A 275 -19.66 2.03 8.11
CA SER A 275 -20.46 1.15 8.95
C SER A 275 -19.70 0.70 10.19
N ALA A 276 -18.43 0.31 10.08
CA ALA A 276 -17.60 -0.13 11.22
C ALA A 276 -17.32 1.01 12.22
N LEU A 277 -17.20 2.24 11.74
CA LEU A 277 -17.06 3.43 12.57
C LEU A 277 -18.39 3.78 13.28
N GLU A 278 -19.51 3.71 12.57
CA GLU A 278 -20.84 4.06 13.11
C GLU A 278 -21.33 3.05 14.16
N ASP A 279 -21.10 1.74 13.95
CA ASP A 279 -21.56 0.69 14.85
C ASP A 279 -20.60 0.40 16.02
N GLY A 280 -19.44 1.11 16.09
CA GLY A 280 -18.42 0.96 17.11
C GLY A 280 -17.55 -0.29 16.97
N SER A 281 -17.63 -0.99 15.84
CA SER A 281 -16.79 -2.17 15.57
C SER A 281 -15.32 -1.78 15.49
N MET A 282 -15.01 -0.62 14.91
CA MET A 282 -13.61 -0.16 14.81
C MET A 282 -12.99 0.09 16.19
N ASP A 283 -13.70 0.77 17.10
CA ASP A 283 -13.23 0.98 18.48
C ASP A 283 -12.98 -0.34 19.21
N ARG A 284 -13.86 -1.32 19.00
CA ARG A 284 -13.71 -2.67 19.56
C ARG A 284 -12.48 -3.38 18.97
N PHE A 285 -12.26 -3.32 17.64
CA PHE A 285 -11.10 -3.94 16.99
C PHE A 285 -9.79 -3.36 17.52
N VAL A 286 -9.71 -2.03 17.69
CA VAL A 286 -8.55 -1.37 18.27
C VAL A 286 -8.31 -1.81 19.72
N ALA A 287 -9.35 -1.88 20.54
CA ALA A 287 -9.21 -2.30 21.94
C ALA A 287 -8.75 -3.76 22.04
N GLU A 288 -9.38 -4.68 21.31
CA GLU A 288 -9.01 -6.10 21.28
C GLU A 288 -7.60 -6.33 20.76
N ALA A 289 -7.19 -5.60 19.71
CA ALA A 289 -5.84 -5.69 19.16
C ALA A 289 -4.78 -5.20 20.15
N ASN A 290 -5.02 -4.10 20.87
CA ASN A 290 -4.13 -3.61 21.91
C ASN A 290 -3.96 -4.61 23.06
N ASP A 291 -5.07 -5.23 23.53
CA ASP A 291 -5.04 -6.24 24.57
C ASP A 291 -4.23 -7.47 24.15
N LEU A 292 -4.38 -7.92 22.91
CA LEU A 292 -3.61 -9.04 22.35
C LEU A 292 -2.14 -8.68 22.19
N ALA A 293 -1.83 -7.53 21.64
CA ALA A 293 -0.47 -7.09 21.33
C ALA A 293 0.39 -6.90 22.58
N THR A 294 -0.20 -6.46 23.69
CA THR A 294 0.52 -6.26 24.95
C THR A 294 0.69 -7.53 25.79
N GLY A 295 0.02 -8.61 25.45
CA GLY A 295 0.07 -9.89 26.18
C GLY A 295 0.65 -11.08 25.43
N ASN A 296 0.55 -11.09 24.10
CA ASN A 296 0.80 -12.29 23.30
C ASN A 296 1.44 -11.99 21.92
N ILE A 297 2.39 -11.08 21.82
CA ILE A 297 3.16 -10.90 20.58
C ILE A 297 4.06 -12.14 20.40
N TYR A 298 4.06 -12.72 19.20
CA TYR A 298 4.96 -13.80 18.84
C TYR A 298 6.37 -13.24 18.58
N GLU A 299 7.29 -13.52 19.51
CA GLU A 299 8.68 -13.03 19.44
C GLU A 299 9.55 -13.81 18.44
N GLY A 300 9.12 -14.98 17.98
CA GLY A 300 9.88 -15.81 17.04
C GLY A 300 10.10 -15.21 15.64
N LEU A 301 9.50 -14.06 15.35
CA LEU A 301 9.78 -13.27 14.14
C LEU A 301 11.13 -12.53 14.22
N LEU A 302 11.76 -12.49 15.39
CA LEU A 302 13.07 -11.87 15.62
C LEU A 302 14.23 -12.84 15.39
N GLU A 303 13.97 -14.14 15.13
CA GLU A 303 14.98 -15.21 15.06
C GLU A 303 15.30 -15.73 13.65
N GLU A 304 14.73 -15.17 12.55
CA GLU A 304 15.03 -15.63 11.17
C GLU A 304 16.04 -14.75 10.44
#